data_00d07d25d19e130087346e2207c3e736
#
_entry.id   00d07d25d19e130087346e2207c3e736
#
_cell.length_a   1.000
_cell.length_b   1.000
_cell.length_c   1.000
_cell.angle_alpha   90.00
_cell.angle_beta   90.00
_cell.angle_gamma   90.00
#
_symmetry.space_group_name_H-M   'P 1'
#
loop_
_entity.id
_entity.type
_entity.pdbx_description
1 polymer ?
#
loop_
_entity_poly.entity_id
_entity_poly.type
_entity_poly.pdbx_seq_one_letter_code
_entity_poly.pdbx_strand_id
1 'polypeptide(L)'
;MHVTAENRYDKEIIEPFAISTIAKSYDPSYAFYYSPKDTDNFDYISEDGLKAVEISLIVPQNEIRGFVYQKELQKGKVPSFKKINEAKVNDEGHLIYYNGGSMSEVKRLIRERLEEKNEKALKRIEKHSYQAIDLCFCVADGSLFDCFSFELAFADLKKYVFDNIFFITPSHFIRYSKENGFQEYARIV
;
A
#
# COMPACT_ATOMS: atom_id res chain seq x y z
N MET A 1 14.70 8.75 0.57
CA MET A 1 14.15 8.37 1.90
C MET A 1 14.22 6.85 2.00
N HIS A 2 14.84 6.29 3.04
CA HIS A 2 14.88 4.84 3.23
C HIS A 2 13.73 4.42 4.14
N VAL A 3 12.87 3.54 3.65
CA VAL A 3 11.86 2.88 4.47
C VAL A 3 12.57 1.77 5.26
N THR A 4 12.72 1.95 6.56
CA THR A 4 13.33 0.97 7.47
C THR A 4 12.25 0.04 8.03
N ALA A 5 12.66 -1.06 8.66
CA ALA A 5 11.74 -1.97 9.34
C ALA A 5 10.90 -1.26 10.43
N GLU A 6 11.44 -0.20 11.04
CA GLU A 6 10.80 0.52 12.14
C GLU A 6 9.71 1.50 11.68
N ASN A 7 9.83 2.07 10.47
CA ASN A 7 8.97 3.13 9.98
C ASN A 7 8.09 2.74 8.77
N ARG A 8 8.22 1.51 8.28
CA ARG A 8 7.50 1.04 7.08
C ARG A 8 5.97 0.96 7.21
N TYR A 9 5.45 1.17 8.41
CA TYR A 9 4.00 1.23 8.68
C TYR A 9 3.53 2.63 9.07
N ASP A 10 4.44 3.59 9.07
CA ASP A 10 4.10 4.97 9.36
C ASP A 10 3.52 5.64 8.11
N LYS A 11 2.29 6.15 8.24
CA LYS A 11 1.58 6.80 7.16
C LYS A 11 2.35 8.01 6.63
N GLU A 12 2.95 8.80 7.53
CA GLU A 12 3.76 9.99 7.19
C GLU A 12 5.01 9.65 6.38
N ILE A 13 5.41 8.38 6.36
CA ILE A 13 6.57 7.89 5.58
C ILE A 13 6.13 7.16 4.32
N ILE A 14 5.11 6.31 4.44
CA ILE A 14 4.64 5.48 3.32
C ILE A 14 4.00 6.31 2.23
N GLU A 15 3.22 7.32 2.57
CA GLU A 15 2.53 8.14 1.57
C GLU A 15 3.50 8.95 0.71
N PRO A 16 4.45 9.74 1.27
CA PRO A 16 5.47 10.42 0.47
C PRO A 16 6.35 9.45 -0.33
N PHE A 17 6.67 8.27 0.24
CA PHE A 17 7.40 7.24 -0.47
C PHE A 17 6.65 6.74 -1.70
N ALA A 18 5.34 6.47 -1.58
CA ALA A 18 4.50 6.01 -2.67
C ALA A 18 4.46 7.02 -3.82
N ILE A 19 4.18 8.29 -3.52
CA ILE A 19 4.15 9.39 -4.51
C ILE A 19 5.51 9.57 -5.18
N SER A 20 6.60 9.58 -4.40
CA SER A 20 7.96 9.67 -4.95
C SER A 20 8.29 8.49 -5.88
N THR A 21 7.85 7.28 -5.54
CA THR A 21 8.07 6.10 -6.38
C THR A 21 7.27 6.18 -7.68
N ILE A 22 6.01 6.60 -7.64
CA ILE A 22 5.19 6.81 -8.84
C ILE A 22 5.83 7.88 -9.73
N ALA A 23 6.26 9.01 -9.15
CA ALA A 23 6.88 10.10 -9.89
C ALA A 23 8.17 9.67 -10.60
N LYS A 24 9.02 8.89 -9.95
CA LYS A 24 10.29 8.43 -10.52
C LYS A 24 10.13 7.30 -11.53
N SER A 25 9.18 6.39 -11.29
CA SER A 25 9.07 5.14 -12.05
C SER A 25 8.07 5.22 -13.20
N TYR A 26 7.10 6.14 -13.14
CA TYR A 26 6.01 6.22 -14.11
C TYR A 26 5.86 7.61 -14.72
N ASP A 27 5.44 8.61 -13.95
CA ASP A 27 5.13 9.95 -14.46
C ASP A 27 5.64 11.03 -13.50
N PRO A 28 6.65 11.83 -13.92
CA PRO A 28 7.24 12.89 -13.08
C PRO A 28 6.24 13.92 -12.56
N SER A 29 5.06 14.07 -13.16
CA SER A 29 4.05 15.03 -12.71
C SER A 29 3.55 14.76 -11.29
N TYR A 30 3.62 13.51 -10.82
CA TYR A 30 3.26 13.18 -9.43
C TYR A 30 4.18 13.80 -8.38
N ALA A 31 5.38 14.25 -8.75
CA ALA A 31 6.26 14.98 -7.83
C ALA A 31 5.69 16.33 -7.35
N PHE A 32 4.71 16.87 -8.07
CA PHE A 32 4.04 18.13 -7.76
C PHE A 32 2.70 17.95 -7.03
N TYR A 33 2.34 16.70 -6.67
CA TYR A 33 1.14 16.47 -5.87
C TYR A 33 1.41 16.84 -4.41
N TYR A 34 0.39 17.34 -3.73
CA TYR A 34 0.47 17.74 -2.33
C TYR A 34 -0.59 17.01 -1.48
N SER A 35 -0.31 16.84 -0.20
CA SER A 35 -1.27 16.30 0.76
C SER A 35 -2.18 17.42 1.27
N PRO A 36 -3.50 17.35 1.02
CA PRO A 36 -4.43 18.37 1.49
C PRO A 36 -4.57 18.31 3.02
N LYS A 37 -4.89 19.45 3.64
CA LYS A 37 -5.14 19.52 5.09
C LYS A 37 -6.50 18.95 5.49
N ASP A 38 -7.42 18.86 4.53
CA ASP A 38 -8.77 18.32 4.74
C ASP A 38 -8.73 16.80 4.78
N THR A 39 -9.11 16.24 5.93
CA THR A 39 -9.13 14.78 6.18
C THR A 39 -10.24 14.04 5.42
N ASP A 40 -11.23 14.75 4.86
CA ASP A 40 -12.30 14.16 4.02
C ASP A 40 -11.90 14.08 2.54
N ASN A 41 -10.67 14.38 2.22
CA ASN A 41 -10.12 14.37 0.88
C ASN A 41 -9.25 13.12 0.60
N PHE A 42 -8.72 13.01 -0.63
CA PHE A 42 -7.72 12.01 -0.99
C PHE A 42 -6.38 12.31 -0.32
N ASP A 43 -5.50 11.32 -0.24
CA ASP A 43 -4.21 11.46 0.42
C ASP A 43 -3.29 12.47 -0.31
N TYR A 44 -3.37 12.53 -1.65
CA TYR A 44 -2.65 13.50 -2.49
C TYR A 44 -3.52 14.04 -3.61
N ILE A 45 -3.28 15.30 -3.98
CA ILE A 45 -4.00 16.01 -5.04
C ILE A 45 -2.99 16.74 -5.93
N SER A 46 -3.21 16.76 -7.24
CA SER A 46 -2.41 17.55 -8.19
C SER A 46 -2.56 19.05 -7.93
N GLU A 47 -1.57 19.86 -8.33
CA GLU A 47 -1.58 21.32 -8.13
C GLU A 47 -2.80 22.01 -8.74
N ASP A 48 -3.31 21.51 -9.88
CA ASP A 48 -4.53 21.99 -10.54
C ASP A 48 -5.83 21.53 -9.88
N GLY A 49 -5.75 20.63 -8.89
CA GLY A 49 -6.90 20.08 -8.18
C GLY A 49 -7.74 19.10 -8.99
N LEU A 50 -7.31 18.70 -10.20
CA LEU A 50 -8.09 17.87 -11.10
C LEU A 50 -7.83 16.37 -10.93
N LYS A 51 -6.70 15.98 -10.35
CA LYS A 51 -6.32 14.58 -10.16
C LYS A 51 -6.06 14.30 -8.70
N ALA A 52 -6.40 13.09 -8.27
CA ALA A 52 -6.22 12.67 -6.90
C ALA A 52 -5.61 11.26 -6.80
N VAL A 53 -4.90 11.00 -5.71
CA VAL A 53 -4.32 9.68 -5.39
C VAL A 53 -4.73 9.28 -3.98
N GLU A 54 -5.28 8.10 -3.87
CA GLU A 54 -5.51 7.42 -2.59
C GLU A 54 -4.40 6.40 -2.38
N ILE A 55 -3.86 6.31 -1.16
CA ILE A 55 -2.76 5.40 -0.83
C ILE A 55 -3.22 4.42 0.24
N SER A 56 -2.88 3.17 0.08
CA SER A 56 -3.20 2.11 1.03
C SER A 56 -2.04 1.17 1.25
N LEU A 57 -1.74 0.92 2.51
CA LEU A 57 -0.75 -0.07 2.90
C LEU A 57 -1.40 -1.44 3.06
N ILE A 58 -0.82 -2.44 2.42
CA ILE A 58 -1.20 -3.84 2.54
C ILE A 58 -0.15 -4.57 3.38
N VAL A 59 -0.55 -4.96 4.58
CA VAL A 59 0.31 -5.66 5.54
C VAL A 59 -0.40 -6.88 6.07
N PRO A 60 0.18 -8.08 5.97
CA PRO A 60 -0.35 -9.27 6.63
C PRO A 60 -0.45 -9.06 8.15
N GLN A 61 -1.54 -9.59 8.74
CA GLN A 61 -1.81 -9.38 10.17
C GLN A 61 -0.68 -9.87 11.09
N ASN A 62 -0.01 -10.95 10.71
CA ASN A 62 1.10 -11.50 11.50
C ASN A 62 2.29 -10.53 11.58
N GLU A 63 2.53 -9.78 10.51
CA GLU A 63 3.60 -8.77 10.48
C GLU A 63 3.28 -7.59 11.41
N ILE A 64 2.04 -7.11 11.40
CA ILE A 64 1.59 -6.05 12.30
C ILE A 64 1.74 -6.49 13.77
N ARG A 65 1.34 -7.72 14.10
CA ARG A 65 1.46 -8.27 15.46
C ARG A 65 2.92 -8.35 15.90
N GLY A 66 3.80 -8.88 15.04
CA GLY A 66 5.23 -8.93 15.32
C GLY A 66 5.81 -7.56 15.65
N PHE A 67 5.45 -6.54 14.88
CA PHE A 67 5.91 -5.17 15.09
C PHE A 67 5.37 -4.55 16.39
N VAL A 68 4.10 -4.79 16.72
CA VAL A 68 3.51 -4.33 17.98
C VAL A 68 4.24 -4.96 19.17
N TYR A 69 4.54 -6.26 19.12
CA TYR A 69 5.25 -6.94 20.20
C TYR A 69 6.70 -6.47 20.34
N GLN A 70 7.37 -6.20 19.24
CA GLN A 70 8.70 -5.61 19.25
C GLN A 70 8.70 -4.26 19.99
N LYS A 71 7.72 -3.39 19.71
CA LYS A 71 7.54 -2.12 20.43
C LYS A 71 7.20 -2.31 21.91
N GLU A 72 6.44 -3.32 22.27
CA GLU A 72 6.13 -3.65 23.67
C GLU A 72 7.39 -4.09 24.43
N LEU A 73 8.22 -4.94 23.82
CA LEU A 73 9.51 -5.38 24.38
C LEU A 73 10.49 -4.22 24.58
N GLN A 74 10.62 -3.35 23.60
CA GLN A 74 11.45 -2.14 23.72
C GLN A 74 11.02 -1.23 24.90
N LYS A 75 9.73 -1.29 25.29
CA LYS A 75 9.19 -0.60 26.46
C LYS A 75 9.31 -1.42 27.77
N GLY A 76 10.05 -2.51 27.77
CA GLY A 76 10.24 -3.39 28.92
C GLY A 76 9.03 -4.28 29.26
N LYS A 77 8.07 -4.43 28.36
CA LYS A 77 6.92 -5.33 28.54
C LYS A 77 7.25 -6.69 27.97
N VAL A 78 7.18 -7.74 28.78
CA VAL A 78 7.37 -9.12 28.33
C VAL A 78 6.06 -9.66 27.75
N PRO A 79 5.96 -9.98 26.46
CA PRO A 79 4.76 -10.58 25.89
C PRO A 79 4.57 -12.00 26.43
N SER A 80 3.32 -12.44 26.54
CA SER A 80 3.02 -13.82 26.94
C SER A 80 3.52 -14.81 25.88
N PHE A 81 3.87 -16.02 26.30
CA PHE A 81 4.31 -17.10 25.40
C PHE A 81 3.33 -17.36 24.24
N LYS A 82 2.02 -17.25 24.51
CA LYS A 82 0.98 -17.34 23.48
C LYS A 82 1.13 -16.25 22.43
N LYS A 83 1.36 -15.01 22.83
CA LYS A 83 1.58 -13.87 21.90
C LYS A 83 2.85 -14.05 21.08
N ILE A 84 3.95 -14.52 21.68
CA ILE A 84 5.21 -14.81 20.98
C ILE A 84 4.99 -15.85 19.90
N ASN A 85 4.28 -16.95 20.20
CA ASN A 85 3.99 -18.00 19.23
C ASN A 85 3.07 -17.53 18.09
N GLU A 86 2.07 -16.72 18.40
CA GLU A 86 1.16 -16.15 17.39
C GLU A 86 1.88 -15.18 16.44
N ALA A 87 2.80 -14.39 16.98
CA ALA A 87 3.58 -13.41 16.20
C ALA A 87 4.87 -14.00 15.59
N LYS A 88 5.25 -15.23 16.02
CA LYS A 88 6.51 -15.87 15.63
C LYS A 88 7.74 -14.97 15.84
N VAL A 89 7.80 -14.33 16.97
CA VAL A 89 8.93 -13.52 17.41
C VAL A 89 9.69 -14.24 18.53
N ASN A 90 11.01 -13.99 18.63
CA ASN A 90 11.81 -14.49 19.74
C ASN A 90 11.61 -13.63 21.01
N ASP A 91 12.27 -14.03 22.12
CA ASP A 91 12.17 -13.33 23.41
C ASP A 91 12.68 -11.88 23.36
N GLU A 92 13.52 -11.56 22.37
CA GLU A 92 14.04 -10.21 22.11
C GLU A 92 13.12 -9.39 21.18
N GLY A 93 12.01 -9.97 20.71
CA GLY A 93 11.05 -9.33 19.81
C GLY A 93 11.45 -9.33 18.34
N HIS A 94 12.49 -10.07 17.98
CA HIS A 94 12.85 -10.25 16.59
C HIS A 94 11.94 -11.32 15.95
N LEU A 95 11.48 -11.08 14.73
CA LEU A 95 10.74 -12.09 13.97
C LEU A 95 11.65 -13.30 13.71
N ILE A 96 11.32 -14.45 14.31
CA ILE A 96 12.07 -15.71 14.11
C ILE A 96 11.75 -16.29 12.75
N TYR A 97 10.50 -16.15 12.33
CA TYR A 97 10.00 -16.70 11.10
C TYR A 97 8.91 -15.79 10.54
N TYR A 98 9.23 -15.15 9.45
CA TYR A 98 8.27 -14.46 8.64
C TYR A 98 7.81 -15.42 7.54
N ASN A 99 6.71 -16.07 7.76
CA ASN A 99 5.96 -16.62 6.66
C ASN A 99 5.18 -15.44 6.10
N GLY A 100 5.75 -14.78 5.12
CA GLY A 100 5.07 -13.73 4.38
C GLY A 100 3.64 -14.18 4.17
N GLY A 101 2.66 -13.32 4.35
CA GLY A 101 1.26 -13.70 4.23
C GLY A 101 1.09 -14.54 2.98
N SER A 102 0.36 -15.64 3.06
CA SER A 102 0.19 -16.49 1.89
C SER A 102 -0.32 -15.61 0.74
N MET A 103 0.08 -15.89 -0.49
CA MET A 103 -0.40 -15.15 -1.67
C MET A 103 -1.94 -14.96 -1.60
N SER A 104 -2.67 -15.94 -1.09
CA SER A 104 -4.12 -15.88 -0.87
C SER A 104 -4.53 -14.82 0.18
N GLU A 105 -3.76 -14.64 1.24
CA GLU A 105 -4.02 -13.60 2.25
C GLU A 105 -3.78 -12.20 1.71
N VAL A 106 -2.66 -11.98 1.02
CA VAL A 106 -2.37 -10.69 0.38
C VAL A 106 -3.43 -10.34 -0.66
N LYS A 107 -3.83 -11.30 -1.52
CA LYS A 107 -4.92 -11.13 -2.49
C LYS A 107 -6.23 -10.73 -1.81
N ARG A 108 -6.58 -11.41 -0.72
CA ARG A 108 -7.78 -11.09 0.07
C ARG A 108 -7.72 -9.67 0.63
N LEU A 109 -6.60 -9.30 1.25
CA LEU A 109 -6.40 -7.96 1.81
C LEU A 109 -6.49 -6.87 0.74
N ILE A 110 -5.89 -7.07 -0.43
CA ILE A 110 -5.99 -6.13 -1.55
C ILE A 110 -7.45 -5.99 -1.99
N ARG A 111 -8.20 -7.09 -2.14
CA ARG A 111 -9.62 -7.04 -2.52
C ARG A 111 -10.47 -6.30 -1.51
N GLU A 112 -10.32 -6.60 -0.23
CA GLU A 112 -11.04 -5.91 0.86
C GLU A 112 -10.75 -4.40 0.85
N ARG A 113 -9.48 -4.03 0.65
CA ARG A 113 -9.09 -2.61 0.55
C ARG A 113 -9.58 -1.93 -0.73
N LEU A 114 -9.60 -2.65 -1.86
CA LEU A 114 -10.17 -2.13 -3.11
C LEU A 114 -11.65 -1.76 -2.93
N GLU A 115 -12.45 -2.62 -2.34
CA GLU A 115 -13.87 -2.34 -2.10
C GLU A 115 -14.03 -1.14 -1.15
N GLU A 116 -13.32 -1.14 -0.01
CA GLU A 116 -13.35 -0.02 0.96
C GLU A 116 -12.97 1.31 0.32
N LYS A 117 -11.87 1.35 -0.44
CA LYS A 117 -11.36 2.57 -1.06
C LYS A 117 -12.26 3.04 -2.20
N ASN A 118 -12.83 2.11 -2.96
CA ASN A 118 -13.79 2.43 -4.00
C ASN A 118 -15.05 3.09 -3.46
N GLU A 119 -15.62 2.57 -2.37
CA GLU A 119 -16.80 3.19 -1.72
C GLU A 119 -16.47 4.61 -1.21
N LYS A 120 -15.29 4.81 -0.62
CA LYS A 120 -14.85 6.14 -0.18
C LYS A 120 -14.63 7.09 -1.35
N ALA A 121 -13.99 6.61 -2.43
CA ALA A 121 -13.73 7.40 -3.62
C ALA A 121 -15.04 7.86 -4.28
N LEU A 122 -16.05 7.00 -4.41
CA LEU A 122 -17.35 7.36 -4.95
C LEU A 122 -18.00 8.52 -4.18
N LYS A 123 -17.97 8.47 -2.84
CA LYS A 123 -18.52 9.55 -1.98
C LYS A 123 -17.73 10.87 -2.14
N ARG A 124 -16.41 10.79 -2.36
CA ARG A 124 -15.57 11.97 -2.54
C ARG A 124 -15.73 12.60 -3.92
N ILE A 125 -15.93 11.79 -4.96
CA ILE A 125 -16.24 12.26 -6.33
C ILE A 125 -17.51 13.11 -6.36
N GLU A 126 -18.52 12.73 -5.59
CA GLU A 126 -19.77 13.51 -5.49
C GLU A 126 -19.54 14.92 -4.91
N LYS A 127 -18.52 15.09 -4.06
CA LYS A 127 -18.19 16.36 -3.42
C LYS A 127 -17.18 17.21 -4.20
N HIS A 128 -16.31 16.55 -4.97
CA HIS A 128 -15.18 17.17 -5.65
C HIS A 128 -15.15 16.78 -7.13
N SER A 129 -14.87 17.74 -8.00
CA SER A 129 -14.89 17.51 -9.46
C SER A 129 -13.54 16.99 -9.97
N TYR A 130 -13.08 15.82 -9.51
CA TYR A 130 -11.88 15.19 -10.02
C TYR A 130 -12.09 14.61 -11.41
N GLN A 131 -11.10 14.81 -12.30
CA GLN A 131 -11.09 14.24 -13.66
C GLN A 131 -10.45 12.85 -13.70
N ALA A 132 -9.51 12.58 -12.80
CA ALA A 132 -8.85 11.29 -12.66
C ALA A 132 -8.57 10.98 -11.18
N ILE A 133 -8.76 9.72 -10.82
CA ILE A 133 -8.48 9.23 -9.48
C ILE A 133 -7.67 7.95 -9.58
N ASP A 134 -6.53 7.94 -8.91
CA ASP A 134 -5.65 6.81 -8.83
C ASP A 134 -5.63 6.19 -7.44
N LEU A 135 -5.33 4.91 -7.37
CA LEU A 135 -5.14 4.16 -6.13
C LEU A 135 -3.73 3.56 -6.11
N CYS A 136 -3.02 3.72 -5.02
CA CYS A 136 -1.71 3.12 -4.82
C CYS A 136 -1.72 2.15 -3.64
N PHE A 137 -1.38 0.89 -3.90
CA PHE A 137 -1.11 -0.10 -2.87
C PHE A 137 0.39 -0.23 -2.63
N CYS A 138 0.82 0.07 -1.39
CA CYS A 138 2.13 -0.30 -0.89
C CYS A 138 2.01 -1.68 -0.24
N VAL A 139 2.54 -2.71 -0.88
CA VAL A 139 2.44 -4.10 -0.41
C VAL A 139 3.73 -4.45 0.32
N ALA A 140 3.65 -4.61 1.64
CA ALA A 140 4.83 -4.82 2.49
C ALA A 140 5.55 -6.13 2.19
N ASP A 141 4.79 -7.18 1.83
CA ASP A 141 5.30 -8.48 1.43
C ASP A 141 4.75 -8.90 0.07
N GLY A 142 5.39 -8.43 -0.96
CA GLY A 142 5.01 -8.71 -2.34
C GLY A 142 6.16 -9.24 -3.20
N SER A 143 7.22 -9.76 -2.57
CA SER A 143 8.40 -10.26 -3.29
C SER A 143 8.11 -11.41 -4.27
N LEU A 144 6.96 -12.09 -4.09
CA LEU A 144 6.49 -13.17 -4.96
C LEU A 144 5.47 -12.72 -6.01
N PHE A 145 5.12 -11.43 -6.04
CA PHE A 145 4.12 -10.88 -6.96
C PHE A 145 4.81 -10.16 -8.11
N ASP A 146 4.89 -10.80 -9.24
CA ASP A 146 5.18 -10.20 -10.54
C ASP A 146 3.89 -9.72 -11.23
N CYS A 147 4.04 -9.07 -12.38
CA CYS A 147 2.93 -8.56 -13.18
C CYS A 147 1.92 -9.66 -13.55
N PHE A 148 2.40 -10.83 -13.94
CA PHE A 148 1.57 -11.96 -14.31
C PHE A 148 0.72 -12.48 -13.13
N SER A 149 1.30 -12.54 -11.91
CA SER A 149 0.59 -12.92 -10.70
C SER A 149 -0.54 -11.95 -10.36
N PHE A 150 -0.32 -10.64 -10.57
CA PHE A 150 -1.37 -9.64 -10.38
C PHE A 150 -2.47 -9.76 -11.44
N GLU A 151 -2.12 -9.96 -12.70
CA GLU A 151 -3.08 -10.14 -13.79
C GLU A 151 -4.01 -11.33 -13.53
N LEU A 152 -3.45 -12.48 -13.15
CA LEU A 152 -4.24 -13.67 -12.79
C LEU A 152 -5.13 -13.44 -11.56
N ALA A 153 -4.65 -12.64 -10.60
CA ALA A 153 -5.36 -12.44 -9.34
C ALA A 153 -6.51 -11.43 -9.44
N PHE A 154 -6.41 -10.45 -10.33
CA PHE A 154 -7.25 -9.25 -10.34
C PHE A 154 -7.81 -8.94 -11.75
N ALA A 155 -8.40 -9.91 -12.41
CA ALA A 155 -8.98 -9.75 -13.75
C ALA A 155 -10.16 -8.75 -13.81
N ASP A 156 -10.78 -8.43 -12.68
CA ASP A 156 -12.02 -7.64 -12.58
C ASP A 156 -11.83 -6.17 -12.13
N LEU A 157 -10.60 -5.63 -12.22
CA LEU A 157 -10.31 -4.27 -11.75
C LEU A 157 -11.05 -3.16 -12.51
N LYS A 158 -11.51 -3.44 -13.74
CA LYS A 158 -12.28 -2.46 -14.55
C LYS A 158 -13.55 -1.95 -13.89
N LYS A 159 -14.11 -2.67 -12.93
CA LYS A 159 -15.33 -2.29 -12.21
C LYS A 159 -15.15 -1.12 -11.24
N TYR A 160 -13.91 -0.85 -10.79
CA TYR A 160 -13.61 0.21 -9.84
C TYR A 160 -13.48 1.57 -10.51
N VAL A 161 -13.67 2.64 -9.72
CA VAL A 161 -13.66 4.02 -10.25
C VAL A 161 -12.29 4.51 -10.67
N PHE A 162 -11.22 3.89 -10.17
CA PHE A 162 -9.84 4.33 -10.36
C PHE A 162 -9.39 4.23 -11.83
N ASP A 163 -8.69 5.26 -12.29
CA ASP A 163 -8.09 5.31 -13.63
C ASP A 163 -6.82 4.48 -13.70
N ASN A 164 -5.97 4.60 -12.68
CA ASN A 164 -4.81 3.74 -12.48
C ASN A 164 -4.85 3.11 -11.08
N ILE A 165 -4.36 1.88 -11.01
CA ILE A 165 -4.08 1.20 -9.73
C ILE A 165 -2.62 0.80 -9.76
N PHE A 166 -1.83 1.39 -8.84
CA PHE A 166 -0.42 1.10 -8.68
C PHE A 166 -0.20 0.08 -7.56
N PHE A 167 0.73 -0.83 -7.78
CA PHE A 167 1.19 -1.78 -6.77
C PHE A 167 2.69 -1.63 -6.61
N ILE A 168 3.11 -1.13 -5.45
CA ILE A 168 4.49 -0.98 -5.05
C ILE A 168 4.83 -2.12 -4.10
N THR A 169 5.65 -3.06 -4.55
CA THR A 169 6.17 -4.16 -3.74
C THR A 169 7.65 -3.94 -3.44
N PRO A 170 8.31 -4.74 -2.59
CA PRO A 170 9.74 -4.62 -2.38
C PRO A 170 10.58 -4.72 -3.66
N SER A 171 10.15 -5.49 -4.66
CA SER A 171 10.90 -5.77 -5.89
C SER A 171 10.26 -5.22 -7.17
N HIS A 172 8.95 -4.92 -7.19
CA HIS A 172 8.23 -4.57 -8.40
C HIS A 172 7.48 -3.25 -8.26
N PHE A 173 7.33 -2.55 -9.37
CA PHE A 173 6.38 -1.45 -9.53
C PHE A 173 5.46 -1.80 -10.71
N ILE A 174 4.20 -2.05 -10.40
CA ILE A 174 3.21 -2.52 -11.37
C ILE A 174 2.06 -1.51 -11.41
N ARG A 175 1.63 -1.17 -12.61
CA ARG A 175 0.46 -0.32 -12.86
C ARG A 175 -0.60 -1.14 -13.59
N TYR A 176 -1.83 -1.00 -13.16
CA TYR A 176 -3.00 -1.37 -13.92
C TYR A 176 -3.71 -0.12 -14.44
N SER A 177 -4.13 -0.13 -15.69
CA SER A 177 -5.07 0.87 -16.25
C SER A 177 -6.19 0.18 -17.02
N LYS A 178 -7.35 0.85 -17.13
CA LYS A 178 -8.51 0.30 -17.85
C LYS A 178 -8.23 0.06 -19.34
N GLU A 179 -7.34 0.86 -19.92
CA GLU A 179 -7.00 0.80 -21.35
C GLU A 179 -5.94 -0.26 -21.68
N ASN A 180 -4.88 -0.33 -20.84
CA ASN A 180 -3.68 -1.10 -21.16
C ASN A 180 -3.52 -2.37 -20.31
N GLY A 181 -4.41 -2.59 -19.32
CA GLY A 181 -4.25 -3.70 -18.39
C GLY A 181 -3.05 -3.52 -17.47
N PHE A 182 -2.41 -4.62 -17.08
CA PHE A 182 -1.24 -4.63 -16.23
C PHE A 182 0.05 -4.35 -17.01
N GLN A 183 0.89 -3.50 -16.45
CA GLN A 183 2.20 -3.13 -16.98
C GLN A 183 3.19 -3.04 -15.82
N GLU A 184 4.38 -3.57 -16.02
CA GLU A 184 5.47 -3.49 -15.06
C GLU A 184 6.50 -2.45 -15.51
N TYR A 185 6.97 -1.65 -14.57
CA TYR A 185 7.96 -0.61 -14.78
C TYR A 185 9.19 -0.87 -13.90
N ALA A 186 10.34 -0.37 -14.33
CA ALA A 186 11.53 -0.39 -13.49
C ALA A 186 11.23 0.44 -12.21
N ARG A 187 11.34 -0.20 -11.04
CA ARG A 187 11.15 0.48 -9.77
C ARG A 187 12.38 1.34 -9.47
N ILE A 188 12.20 2.65 -9.45
CA ILE A 188 13.22 3.63 -9.08
C ILE A 188 12.91 4.14 -7.66
N VAL A 189 13.82 3.93 -6.72
CA VAL A 189 13.65 4.27 -5.30
C VAL A 189 14.36 5.57 -4.95
#